data_af1f995dcedf9a5f63029608fc9944fd
#
_entry.id   af1f995dcedf9a5f63029608fc9944fd
#
_cell.length_a   1.000
_cell.length_b   1.000
_cell.length_c   1.000
_cell.angle_alpha   90.00
_cell.angle_beta   90.00
_cell.angle_gamma   90.00
#
_symmetry.space_group_name_H-M   'P 1'
#
loop_
_entity.id
_entity.type
_entity.pdbx_description
1 polymer ?
#
loop_
_entity_poly.entity_id
_entity_poly.type
_entity_poly.pdbx_seq_one_letter_code
_entity_poly.pdbx_strand_id
1 'polypeptide(L)'
;MSCDNIRQNGIVLETQFLAYLYQTNQYELALWIRENVKFPSCMVDRITPRTTDALRHAVDAIYPGYGQTAVQTEEYSQWVIENKFASEFPDLTKVGVTITDKLDPYEETKIRILNGGHTSLAYMGAISGYRTFDQEHNCVVHLF
;
A
#
# COMPACT_ATOMS: atom_id res chain seq x y z
N MET A 1 8.38 -10.13 -1.90
CA MET A 1 7.89 -9.04 -1.03
C MET A 1 6.49 -8.66 -1.46
N SER A 2 5.56 -8.48 -0.53
CA SER A 2 4.19 -8.02 -0.80
C SER A 2 4.08 -6.53 -0.48
N CYS A 3 3.37 -5.77 -1.30
CA CYS A 3 2.99 -4.37 -1.05
C CYS A 3 1.47 -4.24 -0.82
N ASP A 4 0.81 -5.33 -0.42
CA ASP A 4 -0.61 -5.32 -0.15
C ASP A 4 -0.94 -4.51 1.12
N ASN A 5 -2.09 -3.85 1.13
CA ASN A 5 -2.55 -3.00 2.24
C ASN A 5 -3.20 -3.84 3.36
N ILE A 6 -2.46 -4.83 3.86
CA ILE A 6 -2.84 -5.66 5.00
C ILE A 6 -1.69 -5.72 6.00
N ARG A 7 -2.02 -5.89 7.27
CA ARG A 7 -0.99 -6.04 8.32
C ARG A 7 -0.14 -7.27 8.09
N GLN A 8 1.17 -7.14 8.34
CA GLN A 8 2.13 -8.23 8.24
C GLN A 8 2.04 -8.97 6.88
N ASN A 9 1.92 -8.21 5.80
CA ASN A 9 1.68 -8.73 4.46
C ASN A 9 2.74 -9.75 4.01
N GLY A 10 3.99 -9.63 4.47
CA GLY A 10 5.05 -10.62 4.22
C GLY A 10 4.74 -11.97 4.88
N ILE A 11 4.28 -11.96 6.13
CA ILE A 11 3.91 -13.20 6.87
C ILE A 11 2.69 -13.86 6.22
N VAL A 12 1.71 -13.06 5.82
CA VAL A 12 0.53 -13.57 5.10
C VAL A 12 0.94 -14.22 3.79
N LEU A 13 1.81 -13.56 3.01
CA LEU A 13 2.33 -14.10 1.76
C LEU A 13 3.08 -15.42 1.99
N GLU A 14 3.98 -15.48 2.98
CA GLU A 14 4.71 -16.70 3.33
C GLU A 14 3.74 -17.85 3.65
N THR A 15 2.77 -17.58 4.52
CA THR A 15 1.79 -18.56 4.98
C THR A 15 0.98 -19.13 3.81
N GLN A 16 0.45 -18.25 2.96
CA GLN A 16 -0.36 -18.67 1.81
C GLN A 16 0.48 -19.43 0.76
N PHE A 17 1.70 -18.98 0.52
CA PHE A 17 2.59 -19.60 -0.45
C PHE A 17 3.00 -21.01 -0.01
N LEU A 18 3.39 -21.17 1.25
CA LEU A 18 3.72 -22.48 1.79
C LEU A 18 2.50 -23.41 1.82
N ALA A 19 1.33 -22.90 2.19
CA ALA A 19 0.09 -23.69 2.16
C ALA A 19 -0.22 -24.20 0.74
N TYR A 20 -0.05 -23.35 -0.28
CA TYR A 20 -0.22 -23.76 -1.68
C TYR A 20 0.75 -24.89 -2.06
N LEU A 21 2.03 -24.76 -1.70
CA LEU A 21 3.03 -25.80 -2.01
C LEU A 21 2.71 -27.13 -1.33
N TYR A 22 2.26 -27.10 -0.08
CA TYR A 22 1.83 -28.32 0.62
C TYR A 22 0.59 -28.95 -0.03
N GLN A 23 -0.40 -28.16 -0.44
CA GLN A 23 -1.59 -28.66 -1.13
C GLN A 23 -1.28 -29.25 -2.52
N THR A 24 -0.22 -28.77 -3.16
CA THR A 24 0.23 -29.28 -4.46
C THR A 24 1.32 -30.34 -4.35
N ASN A 25 1.57 -30.88 -3.14
CA ASN A 25 2.58 -31.91 -2.84
C ASN A 25 4.03 -31.52 -3.19
N GLN A 26 4.35 -30.22 -3.21
CA GLN A 26 5.70 -29.71 -3.49
C GLN A 26 6.51 -29.55 -2.20
N TYR A 27 6.65 -30.60 -1.43
CA TYR A 27 7.22 -30.59 -0.08
C TYR A 27 8.70 -30.15 -0.06
N GLU A 28 9.51 -30.66 -0.97
CA GLU A 28 10.95 -30.32 -1.06
C GLU A 28 11.13 -28.83 -1.35
N LEU A 29 10.33 -28.27 -2.27
CA LEU A 29 10.36 -26.85 -2.58
C LEU A 29 9.92 -26.02 -1.38
N ALA A 30 8.89 -26.47 -0.65
CA ALA A 30 8.43 -25.77 0.55
C ALA A 30 9.52 -25.72 1.63
N LEU A 31 10.27 -26.80 1.83
CA LEU A 31 11.39 -26.85 2.77
C LEU A 31 12.52 -25.90 2.33
N TRP A 32 12.91 -25.96 1.06
CA TRP A 32 13.94 -25.10 0.51
C TRP A 32 13.59 -23.60 0.66
N ILE A 33 12.32 -23.25 0.39
CA ILE A 33 11.84 -21.86 0.53
C ILE A 33 11.93 -21.39 1.98
N ARG A 34 11.53 -22.21 2.95
CA ARG A 34 11.62 -21.85 4.38
C ARG A 34 13.05 -21.55 4.83
N GLU A 35 14.02 -22.23 4.26
CA GLU A 35 15.43 -22.06 4.60
C GLU A 35 16.08 -20.88 3.85
N ASN A 36 15.75 -20.71 2.58
CA ASN A 36 16.50 -19.84 1.67
C ASN A 36 15.77 -18.55 1.28
N VAL A 37 14.45 -18.45 1.46
CA VAL A 37 13.68 -17.27 1.06
C VAL A 37 13.23 -16.49 2.29
N LYS A 38 13.23 -15.16 2.19
CA LYS A 38 12.68 -14.26 3.20
C LYS A 38 11.47 -13.53 2.63
N PHE A 39 10.51 -13.27 3.49
CA PHE A 39 9.26 -12.59 3.18
C PHE A 39 9.15 -11.31 4.01
N PRO A 40 9.96 -10.27 3.71
CA PRO A 40 9.85 -9.01 4.43
C PRO A 40 8.46 -8.44 4.25
N SER A 41 7.87 -8.00 5.36
CA SER A 41 6.66 -7.19 5.34
C SER A 41 7.00 -5.76 4.95
N CYS A 42 6.05 -5.04 4.38
CA CYS A 42 6.20 -3.63 4.14
C CYS A 42 4.92 -2.85 4.39
N MET A 43 5.07 -1.57 4.70
CA MET A 43 3.98 -0.62 4.78
C MET A 43 4.12 0.35 3.61
N VAL A 44 3.04 0.52 2.87
CA VAL A 44 2.95 1.47 1.76
C VAL A 44 1.80 2.44 2.01
N ASP A 45 2.02 3.70 1.68
CA ASP A 45 1.01 4.73 1.78
C ASP A 45 1.14 5.77 0.68
N ARG A 46 0.09 5.91 -0.10
CA ARG A 46 -0.09 6.92 -1.12
C ARG A 46 -1.53 6.91 -1.60
N ILE A 47 -2.21 8.04 -1.58
CA ILE A 47 -3.57 8.14 -2.08
C ILE A 47 -3.58 8.09 -3.61
N THR A 48 -4.39 7.19 -4.15
CA THR A 48 -4.62 7.01 -5.59
C THR A 48 -6.12 7.10 -5.87
N PRO A 49 -6.67 8.31 -6.08
CA PRO A 49 -8.08 8.47 -6.38
C PRO A 49 -8.44 7.82 -7.71
N ARG A 50 -9.74 7.56 -7.91
CA ARG A 50 -10.24 6.98 -9.16
C ARG A 50 -9.89 7.90 -10.33
N THR A 51 -9.24 7.34 -11.35
CA THR A 51 -8.89 8.06 -12.57
C THR A 51 -10.15 8.48 -13.33
N THR A 52 -10.26 9.77 -13.63
CA THR A 52 -11.38 10.33 -14.40
C THR A 52 -11.13 10.20 -15.90
N ASP A 53 -12.22 10.23 -16.70
CA ASP A 53 -12.09 10.19 -18.16
C ASP A 53 -11.40 11.44 -18.70
N ALA A 54 -11.58 12.59 -18.05
CA ALA A 54 -10.85 13.81 -18.39
C ALA A 54 -9.34 13.64 -18.27
N LEU A 55 -8.87 13.00 -17.18
CA LEU A 55 -7.45 12.70 -17.01
C LEU A 55 -6.94 11.71 -18.06
N ARG A 56 -7.71 10.67 -18.36
CA ARG A 56 -7.36 9.68 -19.40
C ARG A 56 -7.15 10.36 -20.74
N HIS A 57 -8.09 11.23 -21.14
CA HIS A 57 -7.99 11.98 -22.41
C HIS A 57 -6.80 12.93 -22.40
N ALA A 58 -6.52 13.61 -21.28
CA ALA A 58 -5.37 14.50 -21.17
C ALA A 58 -4.04 13.74 -21.31
N VAL A 59 -3.93 12.55 -20.72
CA VAL A 59 -2.75 11.69 -20.86
C VAL A 59 -2.63 11.17 -22.28
N ASP A 60 -3.71 10.71 -22.92
CA ASP A 60 -3.70 10.23 -24.29
C ASP A 60 -3.31 11.33 -25.30
N ALA A 61 -3.64 12.58 -25.02
CA ALA A 61 -3.25 13.71 -25.85
C ALA A 61 -1.72 13.94 -25.86
N ILE A 62 -1.04 13.60 -24.74
CA ILE A 62 0.43 13.76 -24.60
C ILE A 62 1.14 12.44 -24.95
N TYR A 63 0.58 11.33 -24.51
CA TYR A 63 1.11 9.97 -24.66
C TYR A 63 0.04 9.06 -25.27
N PRO A 64 -0.10 9.00 -26.59
CA PRO A 64 -1.14 8.21 -27.25
C PRO A 64 -1.13 6.73 -26.83
N GLY A 65 -2.27 6.22 -26.40
CA GLY A 65 -2.45 4.84 -25.95
C GLY A 65 -2.21 4.60 -24.46
N TYR A 66 -1.75 5.60 -23.70
CA TYR A 66 -1.45 5.43 -22.27
C TYR A 66 -2.58 5.92 -21.32
N GLY A 67 -3.60 6.58 -21.85
CA GLY A 67 -4.70 7.12 -21.02
C GLY A 67 -5.43 6.07 -20.20
N GLN A 68 -5.58 4.85 -20.74
CA GLN A 68 -6.26 3.75 -20.04
C GLN A 68 -5.49 3.24 -18.82
N THR A 69 -4.17 3.40 -18.79
CA THR A 69 -3.30 2.98 -17.69
C THR A 69 -2.91 4.14 -16.76
N ALA A 70 -3.42 5.35 -17.04
CA ALA A 70 -3.13 6.53 -16.24
C ALA A 70 -3.68 6.38 -14.81
N VAL A 71 -2.84 6.65 -13.82
CA VAL A 71 -3.21 6.68 -12.39
C VAL A 71 -2.78 8.01 -11.81
N GLN A 72 -3.74 8.74 -11.24
CA GLN A 72 -3.47 9.96 -10.48
C GLN A 72 -3.06 9.60 -9.06
N THR A 73 -2.07 10.29 -8.54
CA THR A 73 -1.66 10.13 -7.14
C THR A 73 -1.38 11.49 -6.50
N GLU A 74 -1.41 11.52 -5.17
CA GLU A 74 -0.86 12.65 -4.41
C GLU A 74 0.68 12.70 -4.50
N GLU A 75 1.28 13.82 -4.10
CA GLU A 75 2.74 13.98 -4.04
C GLU A 75 3.36 13.16 -2.90
N TYR A 76 2.66 13.06 -1.77
CA TYR A 76 3.11 12.26 -0.64
C TYR A 76 3.22 10.79 -1.01
N SER A 77 4.27 10.16 -0.53
CA SER A 77 4.44 8.71 -0.59
C SER A 77 5.29 8.22 0.58
N GLN A 78 4.92 7.09 1.14
CA GLN A 78 5.72 6.41 2.15
C GLN A 78 5.82 4.93 1.81
N TRP A 79 7.04 4.43 1.81
CA TRP A 79 7.33 3.01 1.67
C TRP A 79 8.33 2.60 2.73
N VAL A 80 7.90 1.73 3.62
CA VAL A 80 8.71 1.18 4.71
C VAL A 80 8.82 -0.32 4.52
N ILE A 81 10.02 -0.86 4.59
CA ILE A 81 10.31 -2.28 4.37
C ILE A 81 11.00 -2.83 5.62
N GLU A 82 10.56 -4.00 6.06
CA GLU A 82 11.22 -4.77 7.10
C GLU A 82 12.63 -5.18 6.64
N ASN A 83 13.63 -4.94 7.50
CA ASN A 83 15.02 -5.30 7.23
C ASN A 83 15.23 -6.81 7.37
N LYS A 84 14.69 -7.58 6.42
CA LYS A 84 14.70 -9.04 6.43
C LYS A 84 14.92 -9.58 5.02
N PHE A 85 16.15 -9.51 4.57
CA PHE A 85 16.55 -9.93 3.22
C PHE A 85 17.34 -11.24 3.25
N ALA A 86 17.20 -12.06 2.19
CA ALA A 86 17.94 -13.32 2.05
C ALA A 86 19.31 -13.12 1.38
N SER A 87 19.51 -12.03 0.68
CA SER A 87 20.74 -11.69 -0.04
C SER A 87 20.92 -10.17 -0.07
N GLU A 88 21.96 -9.70 -0.72
CA GLU A 88 22.15 -8.29 -1.00
C GLU A 88 20.91 -7.68 -1.62
N PHE A 89 20.52 -6.52 -1.13
CA PHE A 89 19.34 -5.78 -1.56
C PHE A 89 19.76 -4.38 -2.00
N PRO A 90 19.20 -3.83 -3.10
CA PRO A 90 19.52 -2.47 -3.52
C PRO A 90 19.25 -1.45 -2.42
N ASP A 91 20.14 -0.47 -2.28
CA ASP A 91 19.97 0.61 -1.31
C ASP A 91 18.85 1.57 -1.72
N LEU A 92 17.62 1.17 -1.45
CA LEU A 92 16.42 1.96 -1.73
C LEU A 92 16.27 3.17 -0.80
N THR A 93 17.09 3.29 0.25
CA THR A 93 17.04 4.48 1.11
C THR A 93 17.42 5.75 0.33
N LYS A 94 18.23 5.61 -0.71
CA LYS A 94 18.60 6.71 -1.62
C LYS A 94 17.44 7.28 -2.44
N VAL A 95 16.34 6.56 -2.52
CA VAL A 95 15.10 6.99 -3.22
C VAL A 95 13.93 7.17 -2.26
N GLY A 96 14.22 7.33 -0.96
CA GLY A 96 13.21 7.68 0.04
C GLY A 96 12.51 6.50 0.71
N VAL A 97 12.93 5.27 0.46
CA VAL A 97 12.40 4.10 1.17
C VAL A 97 13.01 4.00 2.56
N THR A 98 12.19 3.70 3.56
CA THR A 98 12.66 3.44 4.93
C THR A 98 12.88 1.93 5.12
N ILE A 99 14.08 1.54 5.55
CA ILE A 99 14.37 0.16 5.97
C ILE A 99 14.39 0.13 7.50
N THR A 100 13.67 -0.81 8.12
CA THR A 100 13.52 -0.87 9.58
C THR A 100 13.46 -2.30 10.11
N ASP A 101 13.98 -2.49 11.32
CA ASP A 101 13.80 -3.74 12.08
C ASP A 101 12.46 -3.78 12.84
N LYS A 102 11.71 -2.67 12.87
CA LYS A 102 10.44 -2.53 13.59
C LYS A 102 9.39 -1.89 12.68
N LEU A 103 8.68 -2.72 11.91
CA LEU A 103 7.64 -2.26 10.99
C LEU A 103 6.32 -1.90 11.70
N ASP A 104 5.99 -2.62 12.78
CA ASP A 104 4.70 -2.47 13.50
C ASP A 104 4.31 -1.02 13.82
N PRO A 105 5.19 -0.13 14.32
CA PRO A 105 4.80 1.26 14.60
C PRO A 105 4.31 2.02 13.35
N TYR A 106 4.89 1.74 12.20
CA TYR A 106 4.48 2.35 10.93
C TYR A 106 3.13 1.83 10.46
N GLU A 107 2.90 0.51 10.53
CA GLU A 107 1.61 -0.10 10.22
C GLU A 107 0.51 0.41 11.16
N GLU A 108 0.77 0.46 12.48
CA GLU A 108 -0.16 0.97 13.48
C GLU A 108 -0.55 2.43 13.20
N THR A 109 0.44 3.29 12.94
CA THR A 109 0.21 4.70 12.64
C THR A 109 -0.64 4.84 11.37
N LYS A 110 -0.28 4.14 10.30
CA LYS A 110 -1.00 4.20 9.04
C LYS A 110 -2.44 3.70 9.18
N ILE A 111 -2.66 2.57 9.83
CA ILE A 111 -3.99 1.97 9.96
C ILE A 111 -4.86 2.78 10.91
N ARG A 112 -4.35 3.17 12.07
CA ARG A 112 -5.15 3.84 13.11
C ARG A 112 -5.37 5.31 12.86
N ILE A 113 -4.35 6.02 12.36
CA ILE A 113 -4.44 7.47 12.15
C ILE A 113 -4.92 7.77 10.73
N LEU A 114 -4.21 7.30 9.70
CA LEU A 114 -4.56 7.63 8.31
C LEU A 114 -5.85 6.93 7.85
N ASN A 115 -5.88 5.60 7.88
CA ASN A 115 -7.07 4.88 7.43
C ASN A 115 -8.27 5.14 8.36
N GLY A 116 -8.04 5.19 9.68
CA GLY A 116 -9.08 5.51 10.66
C GLY A 116 -9.62 6.93 10.50
N GLY A 117 -8.75 7.90 10.24
CA GLY A 117 -9.12 9.29 9.92
C GLY A 117 -9.97 9.38 8.66
N HIS A 118 -9.56 8.75 7.56
CA HIS A 118 -10.33 8.69 6.32
C HIS A 118 -11.71 8.05 6.54
N THR A 119 -11.78 6.96 7.28
CA THR A 119 -13.05 6.29 7.61
C THR A 119 -13.96 7.21 8.40
N SER A 120 -13.44 7.90 9.42
CA SER A 120 -14.20 8.83 10.24
C SER A 120 -14.73 10.00 9.44
N LEU A 121 -13.89 10.59 8.60
CA LEU A 121 -14.30 11.68 7.70
C LEU A 121 -15.36 11.20 6.72
N ALA A 122 -15.20 10.04 6.09
CA ALA A 122 -16.17 9.50 5.16
C ALA A 122 -17.57 9.33 5.80
N TYR A 123 -17.65 8.83 7.04
CA TYR A 123 -18.92 8.73 7.75
C TYR A 123 -19.51 10.09 8.11
N MET A 124 -18.69 11.00 8.62
CA MET A 124 -19.17 12.35 8.98
C MET A 124 -19.65 13.11 7.74
N GLY A 125 -18.90 13.01 6.63
CA GLY A 125 -19.27 13.64 5.38
C GLY A 125 -20.57 13.07 4.80
N ALA A 126 -20.71 11.75 4.81
CA ALA A 126 -21.94 11.09 4.34
C ALA A 126 -23.19 11.54 5.14
N ILE A 127 -23.06 11.65 6.47
CA ILE A 127 -24.14 12.17 7.34
C ILE A 127 -24.43 13.63 7.03
N SER A 128 -23.41 14.43 6.69
CA SER A 128 -23.55 15.84 6.32
C SER A 128 -23.99 16.06 4.85
N GLY A 129 -24.20 14.98 4.09
CA GLY A 129 -24.67 15.04 2.71
C GLY A 129 -23.59 15.25 1.66
N TYR A 130 -22.32 15.17 2.04
CA TYR A 130 -21.18 15.25 1.10
C TYR A 130 -20.95 13.90 0.41
N ARG A 131 -20.40 13.95 -0.81
CA ARG A 131 -20.16 12.76 -1.63
C ARG A 131 -18.67 12.47 -1.86
N THR A 132 -17.81 13.45 -1.63
CA THR A 132 -16.38 13.38 -1.89
C THR A 132 -15.59 13.96 -0.73
N PHE A 133 -14.40 13.45 -0.51
CA PHE A 133 -13.52 13.78 0.61
C PHE A 133 -13.09 15.25 0.62
N ASP A 134 -12.85 15.84 -0.54
CA ASP A 134 -12.49 17.24 -0.71
C ASP A 134 -13.60 18.19 -0.27
N GLN A 135 -14.86 17.80 -0.41
CA GLN A 135 -16.01 18.56 0.09
C GLN A 135 -16.06 18.57 1.62
N GLU A 136 -15.63 17.51 2.25
CA GLU A 136 -15.63 17.31 3.70
C GLU A 136 -14.56 18.15 4.40
N HIS A 137 -13.43 18.40 3.76
CA HIS A 137 -12.32 19.19 4.30
C HIS A 137 -12.78 20.60 4.72
N ASN A 138 -13.68 21.21 3.96
CA ASN A 138 -14.25 22.51 4.30
C ASN A 138 -15.22 22.45 5.49
N CYS A 139 -15.80 21.29 5.80
CA CYS A 139 -16.72 21.12 6.92
C CYS A 139 -15.99 20.91 8.26
N VAL A 140 -14.88 20.17 8.25
CA VAL A 140 -14.07 19.89 9.45
C VAL A 140 -13.41 21.16 9.98
N VAL A 141 -13.00 22.07 9.10
CA VAL A 141 -12.40 23.37 9.48
C VAL A 141 -13.42 24.29 10.15
N HIS A 142 -14.73 24.07 9.96
CA HIS A 142 -15.78 24.86 10.61
C HIS A 142 -16.30 24.25 11.93
N LEU A 143 -15.84 23.06 12.32
CA LEU A 143 -16.23 22.39 13.58
C LEU A 143 -15.21 22.57 14.70
N PHE A 144 -14.11 23.25 14.46
CA PHE A 144 -13.08 23.69 15.41
C PHE A 144 -12.80 25.18 15.22
#